data_097bf3967d13b2a4933ac56fa0696774
#
_entry.id   097bf3967d13b2a4933ac56fa0696774
#
_cell.length_a   1.000
_cell.length_b   1.000
_cell.length_c   1.000
_cell.angle_alpha   90.00
_cell.angle_beta   90.00
_cell.angle_gamma   90.00
#
_symmetry.space_group_name_H-M   'P 1'
#
loop_
_entity.id
_entity.type
_entity.pdbx_description
1 polymer ?
#
loop_
_entity_poly.entity_id
_entity_poly.type
_entity_poly.pdbx_seq_one_letter_code
_entity_poly.pdbx_strand_id
1 'polypeptide(L)'
;MVAELPPQPPRSSPPAPLTAPLSQLDAHIPPPETRPAQETLPPDFENVVAGKWLNYIGILAILFAATFFLKYTFDNNWVGPSARVGIGIVCGVALIVWSQWLLRRGYRYFSEGIVALGGTVLYLSLWAGSHYYDLFSSGVSFAGMIAVTASLVALSLRRDSQRLALLALIGGFLTPALLSTGANHEIVLFLYTALLSVGMLVLERTHRWTWLPPLAFFAAQLYFFGWYSDFYSSDALILTLAFALLFFLIFTALPILRAYRDGHIAAIETFLAVANTSCFLVALEQMLWPDNRWALTLWLVALAVAHLLAAHIHSPEEKSTSPLASLSWLYTALSLLCISLAIPARVEDQWLTIAWAVEAIVLVWIGVRLASAWLRAAGVIFLAITALRLLILPLPGGAFLWNQRFLTYAVGVTSFALSCIFVQKISSSLADEERPAFFFVAVAINVYALIALSWEFWDFVGRIQPYANQGWSAQQLSLSLLWTIYATALILFGMMRRSPLVRWQALSLFAIVVAKVFFFDLSSLSRFYRIISFFVLGVLLLAVSFLYQRRASQKRKSA
;
A
#
# COMPACT_ATOMS: atom_id res chain seq x y z
N MET A 1 -57.33 -50.45 -8.68
CA MET A 1 -58.24 -49.40 -8.21
C MET A 1 -57.52 -48.10 -8.48
N VAL A 2 -57.76 -47.54 -9.66
CA VAL A 2 -57.13 -46.32 -10.21
C VAL A 2 -58.09 -45.19 -9.86
N ALA A 3 -57.61 -44.18 -9.09
CA ALA A 3 -58.37 -43.00 -8.75
C ALA A 3 -58.12 -41.92 -9.83
N GLU A 4 -59.18 -41.58 -10.58
CA GLU A 4 -59.21 -40.53 -11.58
C GLU A 4 -59.16 -39.12 -10.90
N LEU A 5 -58.30 -38.26 -11.44
CA LEU A 5 -58.25 -36.84 -11.11
C LEU A 5 -59.36 -36.07 -11.86
N PRO A 6 -60.00 -35.06 -11.26
CA PRO A 6 -61.02 -34.26 -11.92
C PRO A 6 -60.47 -33.32 -13.00
N PRO A 7 -61.25 -33.00 -14.04
CA PRO A 7 -60.82 -32.19 -15.20
C PRO A 7 -60.65 -30.73 -14.86
N GLN A 8 -59.58 -30.12 -15.43
CA GLN A 8 -59.30 -28.68 -15.35
C GLN A 8 -60.29 -27.86 -16.24
N PRO A 9 -60.67 -26.65 -15.82
CA PRO A 9 -61.51 -25.78 -16.63
C PRO A 9 -60.74 -25.16 -17.82
N PRO A 10 -61.45 -24.83 -18.92
CA PRO A 10 -60.82 -24.36 -20.16
C PRO A 10 -60.19 -22.97 -20.02
N ARG A 11 -58.98 -22.82 -20.59
CA ARG A 11 -58.29 -21.54 -20.72
C ARG A 11 -59.07 -20.60 -21.64
N SER A 12 -59.42 -19.43 -21.14
CA SER A 12 -59.95 -18.31 -21.94
C SER A 12 -58.88 -17.71 -22.85
N SER A 13 -59.18 -17.58 -24.11
CA SER A 13 -58.39 -16.92 -25.16
C SER A 13 -58.27 -15.40 -24.91
N PRO A 14 -57.13 -14.79 -25.32
CA PRO A 14 -56.96 -13.35 -25.17
C PRO A 14 -57.87 -12.55 -26.16
N PRO A 15 -58.38 -11.38 -25.77
CA PRO A 15 -59.23 -10.55 -26.64
C PRO A 15 -58.43 -9.89 -27.77
N ALA A 16 -59.05 -9.79 -28.95
CA ALA A 16 -58.52 -9.16 -30.15
C ALA A 16 -58.32 -7.64 -29.98
N PRO A 17 -57.40 -7.01 -30.71
CA PRO A 17 -57.19 -5.58 -30.64
C PRO A 17 -58.30 -4.81 -31.36
N LEU A 18 -58.98 -3.90 -30.63
CA LEU A 18 -59.92 -2.93 -31.19
C LEU A 18 -59.15 -1.79 -31.85
N THR A 19 -59.14 -1.76 -33.17
CA THR A 19 -58.80 -0.58 -33.98
C THR A 19 -60.03 0.27 -34.13
N ALA A 20 -60.06 1.44 -33.49
CA ALA A 20 -61.03 2.52 -33.79
C ALA A 20 -60.26 3.81 -34.18
N PRO A 21 -60.73 4.57 -35.18
CA PRO A 21 -60.01 5.72 -35.73
C PRO A 21 -60.11 6.94 -34.81
N LEU A 22 -58.96 7.55 -34.53
CA LEU A 22 -58.83 8.84 -33.88
C LEU A 22 -59.25 9.94 -34.87
N SER A 23 -60.44 10.48 -34.71
CA SER A 23 -60.77 11.83 -35.18
C SER A 23 -61.84 12.44 -34.27
N GLN A 24 -61.47 13.61 -33.76
CA GLN A 24 -62.34 14.59 -33.11
C GLN A 24 -62.82 14.34 -31.69
N LEU A 25 -62.00 14.90 -30.76
CA LEU A 25 -62.51 15.58 -29.58
C LEU A 25 -61.41 16.54 -29.08
N ASP A 26 -61.50 17.79 -29.55
CA ASP A 26 -60.82 18.93 -28.93
C ASP A 26 -61.51 19.19 -27.58
N ALA A 27 -60.91 18.60 -26.53
CA ALA A 27 -61.19 18.98 -25.16
C ALA A 27 -60.05 19.85 -24.67
N HIS A 28 -60.27 21.11 -24.53
CA HIS A 28 -59.47 22.14 -23.96
C HIS A 28 -59.07 21.73 -22.49
N ILE A 29 -57.95 21.09 -22.31
CA ILE A 29 -57.35 20.85 -20.98
C ILE A 29 -56.49 22.07 -20.68
N PRO A 30 -56.81 22.88 -19.65
CA PRO A 30 -55.93 23.98 -19.25
C PRO A 30 -54.58 23.38 -18.80
N PRO A 31 -53.46 24.06 -19.11
CA PRO A 31 -52.13 23.58 -18.67
C PRO A 31 -52.12 23.49 -17.15
N PRO A 32 -51.47 22.45 -16.59
CA PRO A 32 -51.32 22.34 -15.13
C PRO A 32 -50.56 23.56 -14.63
N GLU A 33 -51.16 24.28 -13.69
CA GLU A 33 -50.49 25.35 -12.95
C GLU A 33 -49.19 24.80 -12.37
N THR A 34 -48.09 25.23 -12.92
CA THR A 34 -46.77 25.03 -12.31
C THR A 34 -46.75 25.81 -11.01
N ARG A 35 -47.06 25.13 -9.90
CA ARG A 35 -46.68 25.62 -8.58
C ARG A 35 -45.18 25.84 -8.61
N PRO A 36 -44.68 27.03 -8.20
CA PRO A 36 -43.25 27.21 -8.06
C PRO A 36 -42.72 26.10 -7.14
N ALA A 37 -41.73 25.35 -7.62
CA ALA A 37 -41.03 24.38 -6.82
C ALA A 37 -40.49 25.15 -5.60
N GLN A 38 -41.09 24.94 -4.44
CA GLN A 38 -40.42 25.24 -3.20
C GLN A 38 -39.12 24.40 -3.22
N GLU A 39 -37.99 25.07 -3.43
CA GLU A 39 -36.67 24.52 -3.09
C GLU A 39 -36.69 24.20 -1.61
N THR A 40 -37.21 23.03 -1.27
CA THR A 40 -36.96 22.43 0.03
C THR A 40 -35.49 22.02 0.01
N LEU A 41 -34.64 22.81 0.65
CA LEU A 41 -33.31 22.36 1.11
C LEU A 41 -33.51 20.95 1.66
N PRO A 42 -32.66 19.98 1.30
CA PRO A 42 -32.85 18.61 1.72
C PRO A 42 -33.00 18.58 3.25
N PRO A 43 -34.08 17.97 3.78
CA PRO A 43 -34.37 17.97 5.23
C PRO A 43 -33.27 17.38 6.11
N ASP A 44 -32.28 16.73 5.49
CA ASP A 44 -31.12 16.16 6.17
C ASP A 44 -30.05 17.16 6.59
N PHE A 45 -29.89 18.29 5.90
CA PHE A 45 -28.81 19.25 6.22
C PHE A 45 -29.09 20.00 7.53
N GLU A 46 -30.32 20.45 7.74
CA GLU A 46 -30.73 21.13 8.97
C GLU A 46 -30.69 20.19 10.17
N ASN A 47 -31.13 18.95 10.02
CA ASN A 47 -31.04 17.93 11.07
C ASN A 47 -29.61 17.48 11.34
N VAL A 48 -28.73 17.45 10.35
CA VAL A 48 -27.31 17.14 10.54
C VAL A 48 -26.58 18.28 11.26
N VAL A 49 -26.84 19.53 10.87
CA VAL A 49 -26.21 20.71 11.50
C VAL A 49 -26.78 20.94 12.89
N ALA A 50 -28.09 21.03 13.03
CA ALA A 50 -28.72 21.30 14.32
C ALA A 50 -28.66 20.12 15.30
N GLY A 51 -28.81 18.88 14.81
CA GLY A 51 -28.84 17.70 15.69
C GLY A 51 -27.47 17.13 16.05
N LYS A 52 -26.50 17.17 15.13
CA LYS A 52 -25.19 16.53 15.32
C LYS A 52 -24.10 17.53 15.66
N TRP A 53 -23.89 18.55 14.84
CA TRP A 53 -22.79 19.50 15.04
C TRP A 53 -22.97 20.40 16.26
N LEU A 54 -24.19 20.91 16.50
CA LEU A 54 -24.49 21.71 17.69
C LEU A 54 -24.29 20.91 18.98
N ASN A 55 -24.58 19.60 18.99
CA ASN A 55 -24.31 18.74 20.12
C ASN A 55 -22.80 18.64 20.43
N TYR A 56 -21.95 18.42 19.41
CA TYR A 56 -20.49 18.36 19.61
C TYR A 56 -19.90 19.70 20.04
N ILE A 57 -20.34 20.80 19.42
CA ILE A 57 -19.93 22.17 19.80
C ILE A 57 -20.37 22.49 21.23
N GLY A 58 -21.61 22.12 21.61
CA GLY A 58 -22.11 22.30 22.96
C GLY A 58 -21.31 21.52 24.00
N ILE A 59 -20.96 20.27 23.72
CA ILE A 59 -20.12 19.46 24.62
C ILE A 59 -18.73 20.09 24.77
N LEU A 60 -18.13 20.52 23.66
CA LEU A 60 -16.81 21.16 23.65
C LEU A 60 -16.84 22.48 24.46
N ALA A 61 -17.88 23.29 24.26
CA ALA A 61 -18.05 24.54 25.02
C ALA A 61 -18.22 24.29 26.56
N ILE A 62 -18.97 23.24 26.94
CA ILE A 62 -19.11 22.84 28.36
C ILE A 62 -17.80 22.35 28.94
N LEU A 63 -16.99 21.59 28.14
CA LEU A 63 -15.66 21.16 28.57
C LEU A 63 -14.72 22.35 28.80
N PHE A 64 -14.72 23.34 27.90
CA PHE A 64 -13.96 24.56 28.12
C PHE A 64 -14.45 25.35 29.33
N ALA A 65 -15.77 25.51 29.47
CA ALA A 65 -16.36 26.19 30.64
C ALA A 65 -15.99 25.49 31.96
N ALA A 66 -16.07 24.15 32.00
CA ALA A 66 -15.65 23.36 33.16
C ALA A 66 -14.15 23.53 33.46
N THR A 67 -13.32 23.54 32.43
CA THR A 67 -11.86 23.74 32.56
C THR A 67 -11.54 25.12 33.10
N PHE A 68 -12.18 26.19 32.58
CA PHE A 68 -12.00 27.55 33.08
C PHE A 68 -12.55 27.74 34.48
N PHE A 69 -13.69 27.12 34.80
CA PHE A 69 -14.26 27.14 36.15
C PHE A 69 -13.35 26.41 37.14
N LEU A 70 -12.82 25.26 36.79
CA LEU A 70 -11.83 24.54 37.57
C LEU A 70 -10.60 25.40 37.83
N LYS A 71 -10.04 26.02 36.75
CA LYS A 71 -8.91 26.93 36.89
C LYS A 71 -9.22 28.08 37.85
N TYR A 72 -10.37 28.76 37.71
CA TYR A 72 -10.80 29.84 38.60
C TYR A 72 -10.93 29.38 40.05
N THR A 73 -11.50 28.18 40.29
CA THR A 73 -11.63 27.57 41.62
C THR A 73 -10.26 27.20 42.22
N PHE A 74 -9.29 26.82 41.36
CA PHE A 74 -7.90 26.58 41.74
C PHE A 74 -7.21 27.86 42.24
N ASP A 75 -7.31 28.91 41.42
CA ASP A 75 -6.64 30.18 41.71
C ASP A 75 -7.16 30.83 42.98
N ASN A 76 -8.43 30.56 43.34
CA ASN A 76 -9.07 31.15 44.56
C ASN A 76 -9.13 30.23 45.80
N ASN A 77 -8.55 29.01 45.72
CA ASN A 77 -8.53 28.03 46.83
C ASN A 77 -9.89 27.72 47.49
N TRP A 78 -11.02 27.85 46.75
CA TRP A 78 -12.36 27.64 47.28
C TRP A 78 -12.67 26.18 47.66
N VAL A 79 -12.03 25.25 46.97
CA VAL A 79 -12.25 23.81 47.18
C VAL A 79 -10.88 23.13 47.31
N GLY A 80 -10.69 22.35 48.35
CA GLY A 80 -9.45 21.59 48.57
C GLY A 80 -9.22 20.52 47.47
N PRO A 81 -7.97 20.04 47.26
CA PRO A 81 -7.62 19.09 46.24
C PRO A 81 -8.46 17.81 46.20
N SER A 82 -8.68 17.19 47.36
CA SER A 82 -9.49 15.97 47.49
C SER A 82 -10.96 16.19 47.12
N ALA A 83 -11.52 17.35 47.52
CA ALA A 83 -12.89 17.69 47.18
C ALA A 83 -13.05 17.96 45.66
N ARG A 84 -12.06 18.55 44.99
CA ARG A 84 -12.08 18.79 43.53
C ARG A 84 -12.16 17.49 42.77
N VAL A 85 -11.29 16.53 43.10
CA VAL A 85 -11.26 15.19 42.46
C VAL A 85 -12.56 14.45 42.80
N GLY A 86 -13.03 14.49 44.03
CA GLY A 86 -14.30 13.87 44.45
C GLY A 86 -15.50 14.42 43.68
N ILE A 87 -15.63 15.75 43.56
CA ILE A 87 -16.70 16.40 42.78
C ILE A 87 -16.61 15.95 41.30
N GLY A 88 -15.41 15.91 40.69
CA GLY A 88 -15.24 15.45 39.34
C GLY A 88 -15.70 14.01 39.12
N ILE A 89 -15.34 13.10 40.04
CA ILE A 89 -15.78 11.69 39.99
C ILE A 89 -17.32 11.61 40.13
N VAL A 90 -17.90 12.30 41.09
CA VAL A 90 -19.36 12.30 41.32
C VAL A 90 -20.08 12.88 40.09
N CYS A 91 -19.62 14.01 39.55
CA CYS A 91 -20.21 14.62 38.36
C CYS A 91 -20.09 13.69 37.13
N GLY A 92 -18.94 13.07 36.90
CA GLY A 92 -18.75 12.14 35.81
C GLY A 92 -19.69 10.94 35.87
N VAL A 93 -19.84 10.32 37.08
CA VAL A 93 -20.80 9.23 37.30
C VAL A 93 -22.23 9.72 37.12
N ALA A 94 -22.59 10.88 37.70
CA ALA A 94 -23.92 11.47 37.57
C ALA A 94 -24.31 11.73 36.12
N LEU A 95 -23.38 12.24 35.28
CA LEU A 95 -23.60 12.43 33.83
C LEU A 95 -23.87 11.11 33.12
N ILE A 96 -23.09 10.06 33.40
CA ILE A 96 -23.31 8.72 32.82
C ILE A 96 -24.66 8.16 33.22
N VAL A 97 -25.06 8.29 34.49
CA VAL A 97 -26.36 7.84 34.97
C VAL A 97 -27.50 8.67 34.35
N TRP A 98 -27.36 10.00 34.32
CA TRP A 98 -28.35 10.88 33.70
C TRP A 98 -28.55 10.59 32.21
N SER A 99 -27.50 10.20 31.52
CA SER A 99 -27.57 9.79 30.11
C SER A 99 -28.57 8.65 29.87
N GLN A 100 -28.78 7.74 30.85
CA GLN A 100 -29.74 6.64 30.72
C GLN A 100 -31.19 7.15 30.67
N TRP A 101 -31.49 8.22 31.45
CA TRP A 101 -32.79 8.85 31.42
C TRP A 101 -33.06 9.57 30.09
N LEU A 102 -32.05 10.24 29.51
CA LEU A 102 -32.13 10.85 28.19
C LEU A 102 -32.36 9.80 27.09
N LEU A 103 -31.67 8.65 27.17
CA LEU A 103 -31.87 7.56 26.24
C LEU A 103 -33.29 7.01 26.27
N ARG A 104 -33.88 6.84 27.46
CA ARG A 104 -35.28 6.40 27.63
C ARG A 104 -36.30 7.40 27.06
N ARG A 105 -35.93 8.69 26.93
CA ARG A 105 -36.72 9.73 26.25
C ARG A 105 -36.52 9.83 24.74
N GLY A 106 -35.71 8.96 24.16
CA GLY A 106 -35.46 8.91 22.70
C GLY A 106 -34.30 9.79 22.21
N TYR A 107 -33.64 10.55 23.06
CA TYR A 107 -32.52 11.44 22.69
C TYR A 107 -31.18 10.65 22.57
N ARG A 108 -31.07 9.69 21.63
CA ARG A 108 -29.94 8.78 21.52
C ARG A 108 -28.61 9.51 21.34
N TYR A 109 -28.50 10.41 20.36
CA TYR A 109 -27.28 11.17 20.08
C TYR A 109 -26.80 12.02 21.25
N PHE A 110 -27.72 12.76 21.83
CA PHE A 110 -27.44 13.62 22.97
C PHE A 110 -27.01 12.80 24.21
N SER A 111 -27.65 11.67 24.45
CA SER A 111 -27.28 10.71 25.50
C SER A 111 -25.86 10.18 25.33
N GLU A 112 -25.43 9.83 24.10
CA GLU A 112 -24.07 9.38 23.85
C GLU A 112 -23.04 10.49 24.07
N GLY A 113 -23.35 11.73 23.72
CA GLY A 113 -22.52 12.89 24.02
C GLY A 113 -22.34 13.13 25.52
N ILE A 114 -23.41 12.96 26.30
CA ILE A 114 -23.34 13.09 27.78
C ILE A 114 -22.49 11.97 28.39
N VAL A 115 -22.55 10.73 27.85
CA VAL A 115 -21.65 9.64 28.28
C VAL A 115 -20.21 9.99 27.97
N ALA A 116 -19.94 10.56 26.79
CA ALA A 116 -18.60 10.97 26.39
C ALA A 116 -18.05 12.04 27.35
N LEU A 117 -18.86 13.04 27.66
CA LEU A 117 -18.52 14.08 28.63
C LEU A 117 -18.23 13.47 30.02
N GLY A 118 -19.13 12.62 30.53
CA GLY A 118 -18.97 11.96 31.83
C GLY A 118 -17.71 11.09 31.91
N GLY A 119 -17.44 10.30 30.84
CA GLY A 119 -16.22 9.50 30.72
C GLY A 119 -14.95 10.36 30.73
N THR A 120 -14.92 11.44 29.94
CA THR A 120 -13.79 12.38 29.91
C THR A 120 -13.55 13.03 31.27
N VAL A 121 -14.61 13.46 31.97
CA VAL A 121 -14.50 14.04 33.31
C VAL A 121 -13.94 13.02 34.32
N LEU A 122 -14.34 11.74 34.23
CA LEU A 122 -13.77 10.68 35.07
C LEU A 122 -12.28 10.46 34.79
N TYR A 123 -11.87 10.39 33.54
CA TYR A 123 -10.45 10.25 33.19
C TYR A 123 -9.62 11.41 33.69
N LEU A 124 -10.08 12.66 33.49
CA LEU A 124 -9.38 13.86 33.94
C LEU A 124 -9.31 13.92 35.46
N SER A 125 -10.38 13.52 36.18
CA SER A 125 -10.39 13.50 37.64
C SER A 125 -9.42 12.48 38.22
N LEU A 126 -9.36 11.28 37.66
CA LEU A 126 -8.41 10.23 38.04
C LEU A 126 -6.97 10.63 37.72
N TRP A 127 -6.73 11.24 36.58
CA TRP A 127 -5.42 11.76 36.18
C TRP A 127 -4.96 12.86 37.13
N ALA A 128 -5.82 13.86 37.38
CA ALA A 128 -5.50 14.98 38.29
C ALA A 128 -5.24 14.49 39.70
N GLY A 129 -5.98 13.48 40.14
CA GLY A 129 -5.85 12.90 41.47
C GLY A 129 -4.50 12.26 41.77
N SER A 130 -3.87 11.62 40.73
CA SER A 130 -2.56 11.01 40.90
C SER A 130 -1.41 11.91 40.43
N HIS A 131 -1.57 12.59 39.30
CA HIS A 131 -0.44 13.28 38.64
C HIS A 131 -0.28 14.74 39.14
N TYR A 132 -1.36 15.41 39.48
CA TYR A 132 -1.34 16.81 39.88
C TYR A 132 -1.45 17.03 41.39
N TYR A 133 -2.22 16.18 42.08
CA TYR A 133 -2.51 16.36 43.51
C TYR A 133 -1.86 15.32 44.42
N ASP A 134 -1.26 14.25 43.89
CA ASP A 134 -0.67 13.14 44.64
C ASP A 134 -1.60 12.56 45.75
N LEU A 135 -2.95 12.57 45.49
CA LEU A 135 -3.94 12.07 46.44
C LEU A 135 -3.96 10.54 46.53
N PHE A 136 -3.59 9.85 45.46
CA PHE A 136 -3.51 8.40 45.39
C PHE A 136 -2.42 7.95 44.40
N SER A 137 -1.95 6.72 44.59
CA SER A 137 -0.90 6.18 43.76
C SER A 137 -1.30 6.02 42.28
N SER A 138 -0.35 6.08 41.38
CA SER A 138 -0.57 5.85 39.93
C SER A 138 -1.26 4.50 39.66
N GLY A 139 -1.03 3.47 40.49
CA GLY A 139 -1.71 2.18 40.38
C GLY A 139 -3.22 2.25 40.66
N VAL A 140 -3.65 3.07 41.64
CA VAL A 140 -5.08 3.30 41.93
C VAL A 140 -5.75 4.04 40.77
N SER A 141 -5.10 5.07 40.23
CA SER A 141 -5.60 5.77 39.04
C SER A 141 -5.68 4.85 37.81
N PHE A 142 -4.68 4.02 37.60
CA PHE A 142 -4.66 3.03 36.53
C PHE A 142 -5.84 2.06 36.63
N ALA A 143 -6.07 1.49 37.84
CA ALA A 143 -7.22 0.62 38.09
C ALA A 143 -8.56 1.34 37.88
N GLY A 144 -8.66 2.61 38.35
CA GLY A 144 -9.83 3.45 38.12
C GLY A 144 -10.10 3.72 36.63
N MET A 145 -9.07 4.05 35.86
CA MET A 145 -9.19 4.26 34.40
C MET A 145 -9.59 2.99 33.66
N ILE A 146 -9.06 1.82 34.07
CA ILE A 146 -9.52 0.52 33.56
C ILE A 146 -11.00 0.30 33.84
N ALA A 147 -11.46 0.61 35.07
CA ALA A 147 -12.87 0.48 35.41
C ALA A 147 -13.78 1.41 34.60
N VAL A 148 -13.33 2.64 34.33
CA VAL A 148 -14.04 3.57 33.42
C VAL A 148 -14.09 3.00 31.99
N THR A 149 -12.97 2.54 31.45
CA THR A 149 -12.90 1.89 30.12
C THR A 149 -13.87 0.72 30.03
N ALA A 150 -13.81 -0.21 30.99
CA ALA A 150 -14.68 -1.38 31.05
C ALA A 150 -16.18 -0.99 31.14
N SER A 151 -16.51 0.04 31.90
CA SER A 151 -17.87 0.58 32.02
C SER A 151 -18.36 1.16 30.70
N LEU A 152 -17.53 1.91 30.00
CA LEU A 152 -17.83 2.48 28.68
C LEU A 152 -17.98 1.38 27.61
N VAL A 153 -17.14 0.34 27.62
CA VAL A 153 -17.27 -0.83 26.75
C VAL A 153 -18.59 -1.55 27.04
N ALA A 154 -18.91 -1.83 28.30
CA ALA A 154 -20.18 -2.46 28.67
C ALA A 154 -21.39 -1.64 28.21
N LEU A 155 -21.30 -0.32 28.32
CA LEU A 155 -22.34 0.60 27.88
C LEU A 155 -22.45 0.64 26.33
N SER A 156 -21.32 0.59 25.61
CA SER A 156 -21.30 0.54 24.15
C SER A 156 -21.97 -0.73 23.62
N LEU A 157 -21.74 -1.88 24.25
CA LEU A 157 -22.39 -3.14 23.92
C LEU A 157 -23.91 -3.09 24.17
N ARG A 158 -24.34 -2.59 25.35
CA ARG A 158 -25.76 -2.47 25.69
C ARG A 158 -26.53 -1.54 24.76
N ARG A 159 -25.88 -0.54 24.20
CA ARG A 159 -26.48 0.49 23.34
C ARG A 159 -26.26 0.24 21.85
N ASP A 160 -25.48 -0.78 21.50
CA ASP A 160 -25.00 -1.05 20.15
C ASP A 160 -24.47 0.23 19.48
N SER A 161 -23.50 0.88 20.13
CA SER A 161 -22.97 2.17 19.71
C SER A 161 -21.46 2.11 19.46
N GLN A 162 -21.08 2.14 18.18
CA GLN A 162 -19.69 2.23 17.75
C GLN A 162 -18.97 3.46 18.33
N ARG A 163 -19.68 4.60 18.48
CA ARG A 163 -19.10 5.85 19.02
C ARG A 163 -18.66 5.70 20.45
N LEU A 164 -19.47 5.04 21.28
CA LEU A 164 -19.11 4.76 22.67
C LEU A 164 -17.95 3.76 22.76
N ALA A 165 -17.91 2.78 21.90
CA ALA A 165 -16.80 1.84 21.80
C ALA A 165 -15.50 2.53 21.40
N LEU A 166 -15.53 3.44 20.41
CA LEU A 166 -14.39 4.26 20.03
C LEU A 166 -13.91 5.13 21.18
N LEU A 167 -14.83 5.78 21.90
CA LEU A 167 -14.49 6.59 23.08
C LEU A 167 -13.81 5.74 24.17
N ALA A 168 -14.35 4.56 24.47
CA ALA A 168 -13.77 3.64 25.43
C ALA A 168 -12.36 3.19 25.02
N LEU A 169 -12.18 2.91 23.73
CA LEU A 169 -10.89 2.48 23.18
C LEU A 169 -9.86 3.62 23.23
N ILE A 170 -10.26 4.84 22.84
CA ILE A 170 -9.40 6.03 22.94
C ILE A 170 -8.98 6.28 24.39
N GLY A 171 -9.94 6.29 25.32
CA GLY A 171 -9.64 6.47 26.75
C GLY A 171 -8.73 5.37 27.29
N GLY A 172 -8.99 4.11 26.91
CA GLY A 172 -8.15 2.97 27.26
C GLY A 172 -6.72 3.14 26.75
N PHE A 173 -6.53 3.45 25.49
CA PHE A 173 -5.18 3.67 24.94
C PHE A 173 -4.49 4.94 25.46
N LEU A 174 -5.23 5.97 25.85
CA LEU A 174 -4.63 7.16 26.48
C LEU A 174 -4.16 6.90 27.92
N THR A 175 -4.68 5.90 28.61
CA THR A 175 -4.36 5.60 30.01
C THR A 175 -2.86 5.48 30.30
N PRO A 176 -2.04 4.68 29.55
CA PRO A 176 -0.62 4.60 29.80
C PRO A 176 0.10 5.94 29.59
N ALA A 177 -0.27 6.70 28.55
CA ALA A 177 0.32 8.01 28.28
C ALA A 177 0.02 9.03 29.39
N LEU A 178 -1.21 9.05 29.90
CA LEU A 178 -1.64 9.95 30.97
C LEU A 178 -0.95 9.65 32.29
N LEU A 179 -0.63 8.38 32.56
CA LEU A 179 -0.02 7.93 33.81
C LEU A 179 1.48 7.66 33.70
N SER A 180 2.08 7.99 32.54
CA SER A 180 3.51 7.78 32.31
C SER A 180 4.36 8.56 33.32
N THR A 181 5.25 7.85 34.00
CA THR A 181 6.25 8.40 34.91
C THR A 181 7.61 8.61 34.27
N GLY A 182 7.75 8.29 32.96
CA GLY A 182 9.03 8.27 32.26
C GLY A 182 9.91 7.07 32.58
N ALA A 183 9.43 6.13 33.42
CA ALA A 183 10.14 4.90 33.74
C ALA A 183 9.83 3.78 32.74
N ASN A 184 10.79 2.89 32.52
CA ASN A 184 10.57 1.72 31.66
C ASN A 184 9.69 0.67 32.34
N HIS A 185 8.49 0.49 31.82
CA HIS A 185 7.51 -0.52 32.25
C HIS A 185 7.01 -1.35 31.06
N GLU A 186 7.91 -1.91 30.27
CA GLU A 186 7.65 -2.66 29.03
C GLU A 186 6.50 -3.66 29.18
N ILE A 187 6.61 -4.57 30.16
CA ILE A 187 5.66 -5.68 30.35
C ILE A 187 4.24 -5.14 30.61
N VAL A 188 4.12 -4.15 31.51
CA VAL A 188 2.80 -3.59 31.87
C VAL A 188 2.18 -2.87 30.69
N LEU A 189 2.97 -2.07 29.97
CA LEU A 189 2.52 -1.32 28.79
C LEU A 189 2.02 -2.27 27.70
N PHE A 190 2.83 -3.26 27.35
CA PHE A 190 2.51 -4.15 26.21
C PHE A 190 1.42 -5.16 26.55
N LEU A 191 1.37 -5.69 27.79
CA LEU A 191 0.25 -6.54 28.20
C LEU A 191 -1.07 -5.77 28.23
N TYR A 192 -1.08 -4.53 28.72
CA TYR A 192 -2.26 -3.69 28.72
C TYR A 192 -2.71 -3.36 27.27
N THR A 193 -1.80 -2.98 26.40
CA THR A 193 -2.06 -2.69 24.99
C THR A 193 -2.58 -3.96 24.27
N ALA A 194 -1.99 -5.12 24.54
CA ALA A 194 -2.45 -6.40 24.01
C ALA A 194 -3.86 -6.74 24.49
N LEU A 195 -4.15 -6.53 25.79
CA LEU A 195 -5.48 -6.77 26.37
C LEU A 195 -6.56 -5.91 25.67
N LEU A 196 -6.29 -4.62 25.44
CA LEU A 196 -7.20 -3.75 24.70
C LEU A 196 -7.39 -4.20 23.26
N SER A 197 -6.30 -4.61 22.59
CA SER A 197 -6.34 -5.10 21.19
C SER A 197 -7.10 -6.42 21.07
N VAL A 198 -6.93 -7.34 22.02
CA VAL A 198 -7.74 -8.59 22.10
C VAL A 198 -9.20 -8.26 22.41
N GLY A 199 -9.45 -7.33 23.33
CA GLY A 199 -10.81 -6.84 23.62
C GLY A 199 -11.51 -6.30 22.37
N MET A 200 -10.79 -5.55 21.53
CA MET A 200 -11.28 -5.09 20.23
C MET A 200 -11.62 -6.28 19.30
N LEU A 201 -10.78 -7.31 19.21
CA LEU A 201 -11.07 -8.51 18.40
C LEU A 201 -12.33 -9.25 18.88
N VAL A 202 -12.53 -9.33 20.21
CA VAL A 202 -13.74 -9.95 20.77
C VAL A 202 -14.98 -9.14 20.41
N LEU A 203 -14.91 -7.80 20.50
CA LEU A 203 -16.00 -6.92 20.06
C LEU A 203 -16.30 -7.08 18.58
N GLU A 204 -15.27 -7.18 17.76
CA GLU A 204 -15.37 -7.34 16.31
C GLU A 204 -16.05 -8.66 15.90
N ARG A 205 -15.98 -9.68 16.75
CA ARG A 205 -16.67 -10.97 16.50
C ARG A 205 -18.20 -10.81 16.47
N THR A 206 -18.74 -9.88 17.25
CA THR A 206 -20.18 -9.69 17.42
C THR A 206 -20.75 -8.46 16.72
N HIS A 207 -19.93 -7.42 16.54
CA HIS A 207 -20.35 -6.12 16.02
C HIS A 207 -19.52 -5.74 14.79
N ARG A 208 -20.15 -5.10 13.78
CA ARG A 208 -19.46 -4.64 12.54
C ARG A 208 -19.01 -3.19 12.69
N TRP A 209 -18.07 -2.94 13.58
CA TRP A 209 -17.59 -1.59 13.85
C TRP A 209 -16.30 -1.27 13.10
N THR A 210 -16.42 -0.62 11.95
CA THR A 210 -15.35 -0.43 10.96
C THR A 210 -14.13 0.33 11.49
N TRP A 211 -14.33 1.28 12.43
CA TRP A 211 -13.26 2.17 12.88
C TRP A 211 -12.47 1.70 14.12
N LEU A 212 -12.93 0.67 14.81
CA LEU A 212 -12.23 0.15 15.99
C LEU A 212 -10.89 -0.51 15.64
N PRO A 213 -10.83 -1.41 14.64
CA PRO A 213 -9.57 -2.09 14.31
C PRO A 213 -8.45 -1.14 13.87
N PRO A 214 -8.68 -0.16 12.96
CA PRO A 214 -7.62 0.80 12.62
C PRO A 214 -7.11 1.58 13.83
N LEU A 215 -8.02 2.05 14.68
CA LEU A 215 -7.65 2.80 15.89
C LEU A 215 -6.77 1.95 16.83
N ALA A 216 -7.18 0.70 17.11
CA ALA A 216 -6.42 -0.21 17.96
C ALA A 216 -5.04 -0.53 17.37
N PHE A 217 -4.98 -0.78 16.05
CA PHE A 217 -3.74 -1.07 15.34
C PHE A 217 -2.76 0.10 15.46
N PHE A 218 -3.17 1.30 15.06
CA PHE A 218 -2.28 2.46 15.09
C PHE A 218 -1.85 2.82 16.51
N ALA A 219 -2.74 2.71 17.51
CA ALA A 219 -2.38 2.94 18.90
C ALA A 219 -1.35 1.91 19.42
N ALA A 220 -1.54 0.62 19.09
CA ALA A 220 -0.60 -0.44 19.47
C ALA A 220 0.78 -0.22 18.82
N GLN A 221 0.83 0.12 17.53
CA GLN A 221 2.10 0.40 16.83
C GLN A 221 2.78 1.66 17.38
N LEU A 222 2.01 2.70 17.70
CA LEU A 222 2.55 3.92 18.31
C LEU A 222 3.23 3.63 19.66
N TYR A 223 2.59 2.81 20.51
CA TYR A 223 3.20 2.40 21.78
C TYR A 223 4.41 1.51 21.58
N PHE A 224 4.37 0.57 20.64
CA PHE A 224 5.50 -0.32 20.37
C PHE A 224 6.73 0.45 19.88
N PHE A 225 6.57 1.24 18.82
CA PHE A 225 7.70 1.98 18.25
C PHE A 225 8.13 3.17 19.12
N GLY A 226 7.20 3.82 19.81
CA GLY A 226 7.52 4.88 20.78
C GLY A 226 8.35 4.33 21.95
N TRP A 227 7.94 3.22 22.55
CA TRP A 227 8.74 2.56 23.60
C TRP A 227 10.08 2.06 23.05
N TYR A 228 10.10 1.51 21.85
CA TYR A 228 11.31 1.02 21.20
C TYR A 228 12.35 2.13 21.03
N SER A 229 11.94 3.32 20.60
CA SER A 229 12.87 4.44 20.38
C SER A 229 13.52 4.96 21.66
N ASP A 230 12.80 4.89 22.80
CA ASP A 230 13.23 5.51 24.04
C ASP A 230 13.91 4.52 25.01
N PHE A 231 13.51 3.23 25.00
CA PHE A 231 13.87 2.29 26.05
C PHE A 231 14.49 0.97 25.56
N TYR A 232 14.51 0.71 24.25
CA TYR A 232 15.03 -0.57 23.76
C TYR A 232 16.52 -0.74 24.05
N SER A 233 16.89 -1.93 24.52
CA SER A 233 18.29 -2.39 24.64
C SER A 233 18.40 -3.83 24.15
N SER A 234 19.61 -4.23 23.74
CA SER A 234 19.88 -5.58 23.23
C SER A 234 19.51 -6.70 24.22
N ASP A 235 19.55 -6.41 25.51
CA ASP A 235 19.20 -7.38 26.58
C ASP A 235 17.70 -7.69 26.58
N ALA A 236 16.86 -6.77 26.10
CA ALA A 236 15.40 -6.93 26.01
C ALA A 236 14.95 -7.65 24.73
N LEU A 237 15.88 -8.02 23.81
CA LEU A 237 15.58 -8.55 22.48
C LEU A 237 14.49 -9.63 22.48
N ILE A 238 14.63 -10.66 23.33
CA ILE A 238 13.70 -11.81 23.32
C ILE A 238 12.30 -11.39 23.76
N LEU A 239 12.20 -10.55 24.79
CA LEU A 239 10.94 -10.08 25.33
C LEU A 239 10.23 -9.13 24.34
N THR A 240 10.96 -8.17 23.79
CA THR A 240 10.43 -7.22 22.80
C THR A 240 10.00 -7.94 21.52
N LEU A 241 10.77 -8.94 21.07
CA LEU A 241 10.40 -9.78 19.92
C LEU A 241 9.12 -10.59 20.20
N ALA A 242 8.96 -11.11 21.42
CA ALA A 242 7.75 -11.83 21.81
C ALA A 242 6.51 -10.92 21.78
N PHE A 243 6.62 -9.66 22.24
CA PHE A 243 5.52 -8.69 22.15
C PHE A 243 5.24 -8.23 20.71
N ALA A 244 6.28 -8.01 19.89
CA ALA A 244 6.12 -7.72 18.47
C ALA A 244 5.34 -8.85 17.76
N LEU A 245 5.70 -10.11 18.03
CA LEU A 245 5.01 -11.28 17.51
C LEU A 245 3.57 -11.36 18.03
N LEU A 246 3.34 -11.08 19.31
CA LEU A 246 2.01 -11.06 19.89
C LEU A 246 1.10 -10.05 19.18
N PHE A 247 1.55 -8.81 19.00
CA PHE A 247 0.79 -7.81 18.25
C PHE A 247 0.56 -8.23 16.80
N PHE A 248 1.59 -8.75 16.14
CA PHE A 248 1.46 -9.28 14.78
C PHE A 248 0.36 -10.34 14.69
N LEU A 249 0.32 -11.31 15.60
CA LEU A 249 -0.70 -12.36 15.63
C LEU A 249 -2.11 -11.83 15.91
N ILE A 250 -2.26 -10.89 16.85
CA ILE A 250 -3.54 -10.26 17.18
C ILE A 250 -4.14 -9.60 15.93
N PHE A 251 -3.36 -8.78 15.21
CA PHE A 251 -3.87 -8.05 14.05
C PHE A 251 -3.94 -8.91 12.78
N THR A 252 -3.18 -10.00 12.69
CA THR A 252 -3.33 -11.01 11.61
C THR A 252 -4.64 -11.80 11.74
N ALA A 253 -5.15 -11.98 12.96
CA ALA A 253 -6.43 -12.66 13.19
C ALA A 253 -7.64 -11.87 12.62
N LEU A 254 -7.54 -10.56 12.48
CA LEU A 254 -8.65 -9.69 12.05
C LEU A 254 -9.16 -9.98 10.62
N PRO A 255 -8.33 -9.97 9.56
CA PRO A 255 -8.80 -10.26 8.21
C PRO A 255 -9.36 -11.68 8.09
N ILE A 256 -8.78 -12.64 8.82
CA ILE A 256 -9.28 -14.02 8.89
C ILE A 256 -10.69 -14.03 9.49
N LEU A 257 -10.86 -13.42 10.67
CA LEU A 257 -12.14 -13.36 11.36
C LEU A 257 -13.24 -12.75 10.47
N ARG A 258 -12.94 -11.66 9.78
CA ARG A 258 -13.89 -10.98 8.90
C ARG A 258 -14.18 -11.76 7.63
N ALA A 259 -13.19 -12.39 7.01
CA ALA A 259 -13.40 -13.24 5.84
C ALA A 259 -14.39 -14.38 6.13
N TYR A 260 -14.25 -15.02 7.28
CA TYR A 260 -15.17 -16.10 7.69
C TYR A 260 -16.56 -15.61 8.09
N ARG A 261 -16.66 -14.42 8.68
CA ARG A 261 -17.94 -13.90 9.16
C ARG A 261 -18.75 -13.22 8.04
N ASP A 262 -18.09 -12.37 7.28
CA ASP A 262 -18.75 -11.44 6.34
C ASP A 262 -18.72 -11.94 4.90
N GLY A 263 -17.93 -12.97 4.64
CA GLY A 263 -17.83 -13.54 3.32
C GLY A 263 -17.05 -12.68 2.31
N HIS A 264 -16.45 -11.55 2.72
CA HIS A 264 -15.61 -10.68 1.89
C HIS A 264 -14.60 -9.93 2.75
N ILE A 265 -13.54 -9.43 2.13
CA ILE A 265 -12.53 -8.59 2.76
C ILE A 265 -12.64 -7.20 2.15
N ALA A 266 -12.83 -6.17 2.97
CA ALA A 266 -12.85 -4.79 2.52
C ALA A 266 -11.42 -4.25 2.36
N ALA A 267 -11.29 -3.11 1.66
CA ALA A 267 -9.99 -2.47 1.44
C ALA A 267 -9.27 -2.11 2.75
N ILE A 268 -10.01 -1.79 3.81
CA ILE A 268 -9.42 -1.44 5.11
C ILE A 268 -8.74 -2.64 5.79
N GLU A 269 -9.31 -3.84 5.72
CA GLU A 269 -8.71 -5.04 6.27
C GLU A 269 -7.47 -5.46 5.47
N THR A 270 -7.53 -5.34 4.14
CA THR A 270 -6.37 -5.55 3.28
C THR A 270 -5.25 -4.58 3.63
N PHE A 271 -5.56 -3.29 3.79
CA PHE A 271 -4.59 -2.29 4.23
C PHE A 271 -3.98 -2.63 5.59
N LEU A 272 -4.82 -3.00 6.59
CA LEU A 272 -4.34 -3.36 7.93
C LEU A 272 -3.46 -4.61 7.92
N ALA A 273 -3.77 -5.63 7.10
CA ALA A 273 -2.94 -6.82 6.98
C ALA A 273 -1.56 -6.50 6.39
N VAL A 274 -1.52 -5.68 5.34
CA VAL A 274 -0.25 -5.23 4.73
C VAL A 274 0.54 -4.36 5.71
N ALA A 275 -0.12 -3.39 6.36
CA ALA A 275 0.51 -2.51 7.35
C ALA A 275 1.05 -3.30 8.56
N ASN A 276 0.28 -4.28 9.07
CA ASN A 276 0.70 -5.13 10.18
C ASN A 276 1.95 -5.95 9.83
N THR A 277 1.95 -6.60 8.66
CA THR A 277 3.13 -7.33 8.18
C THR A 277 4.32 -6.38 8.02
N SER A 278 4.12 -5.21 7.41
CA SER A 278 5.19 -4.21 7.22
C SER A 278 5.76 -3.69 8.53
N CYS A 279 4.91 -3.36 9.51
CA CYS A 279 5.37 -2.93 10.84
C CYS A 279 6.17 -4.03 11.55
N PHE A 280 5.73 -5.29 11.45
CA PHE A 280 6.48 -6.41 12.03
C PHE A 280 7.82 -6.62 11.34
N LEU A 281 7.89 -6.49 10.01
CA LEU A 281 9.14 -6.56 9.25
C LEU A 281 10.11 -5.44 9.64
N VAL A 282 9.62 -4.21 9.82
CA VAL A 282 10.43 -3.08 10.31
C VAL A 282 10.94 -3.35 11.73
N ALA A 283 10.08 -3.87 12.61
CA ALA A 283 10.51 -4.23 13.98
C ALA A 283 11.60 -5.32 13.97
N LEU A 284 11.44 -6.36 13.15
CA LEU A 284 12.46 -7.40 12.98
C LEU A 284 13.79 -6.83 12.45
N GLU A 285 13.72 -5.97 11.45
CA GLU A 285 14.91 -5.33 10.88
C GLU A 285 15.61 -4.48 11.92
N GLN A 286 14.92 -3.60 12.63
CA GLN A 286 15.50 -2.75 13.67
C GLN A 286 16.13 -3.54 14.83
N MET A 287 15.53 -4.67 15.22
CA MET A 287 16.03 -5.50 16.32
C MET A 287 17.18 -6.43 15.92
N LEU A 288 17.21 -6.91 14.67
CA LEU A 288 18.12 -7.99 14.25
C LEU A 288 19.22 -7.51 13.30
N TRP A 289 19.10 -6.34 12.69
CA TRP A 289 20.11 -5.76 11.81
C TRP A 289 21.04 -4.81 12.58
N PRO A 290 22.36 -4.83 12.33
CA PRO A 290 23.11 -5.74 11.43
C PRO A 290 23.60 -7.01 12.10
N ASP A 291 23.47 -7.15 13.42
CA ASP A 291 24.19 -8.14 14.23
C ASP A 291 23.70 -9.57 14.00
N ASN A 292 22.40 -9.75 13.81
CA ASN A 292 21.74 -11.05 13.71
C ASN A 292 21.06 -11.29 12.33
N ARG A 293 21.78 -11.02 11.24
CA ARG A 293 21.26 -11.17 9.86
C ARG A 293 20.71 -12.57 9.55
N TRP A 294 21.28 -13.62 10.15
CA TRP A 294 20.77 -14.98 10.00
C TRP A 294 19.39 -15.15 10.64
N ALA A 295 19.22 -14.61 11.84
CA ALA A 295 17.93 -14.65 12.52
C ALA A 295 16.88 -13.86 11.73
N LEU A 296 17.22 -12.67 11.22
CA LEU A 296 16.33 -11.88 10.34
C LEU A 296 15.90 -12.69 9.10
N THR A 297 16.85 -13.31 8.40
CA THR A 297 16.55 -14.13 7.22
C THR A 297 15.63 -15.30 7.56
N LEU A 298 15.90 -16.00 8.68
CA LEU A 298 15.05 -17.12 9.13
C LEU A 298 13.63 -16.66 9.46
N TRP A 299 13.46 -15.51 10.12
CA TRP A 299 12.16 -14.92 10.39
C TRP A 299 11.40 -14.57 9.11
N LEU A 300 12.08 -13.95 8.14
CA LEU A 300 11.49 -13.60 6.83
C LEU A 300 11.02 -14.84 6.08
N VAL A 301 11.84 -15.90 6.04
CA VAL A 301 11.46 -17.18 5.42
C VAL A 301 10.33 -17.86 6.19
N ALA A 302 10.37 -17.87 7.52
CA ALA A 302 9.31 -18.45 8.35
C ALA A 302 7.97 -17.73 8.13
N LEU A 303 7.98 -16.38 8.06
CA LEU A 303 6.79 -15.58 7.73
C LEU A 303 6.29 -15.86 6.31
N ALA A 304 7.19 -15.98 5.33
CA ALA A 304 6.80 -16.32 3.97
C ALA A 304 6.11 -17.69 3.92
N VAL A 305 6.65 -18.69 4.60
CA VAL A 305 6.04 -20.02 4.71
C VAL A 305 4.69 -19.96 5.44
N ALA A 306 4.61 -19.21 6.56
CA ALA A 306 3.37 -19.05 7.32
C ALA A 306 2.26 -18.39 6.47
N HIS A 307 2.58 -17.34 5.73
CA HIS A 307 1.63 -16.70 4.81
C HIS A 307 1.24 -17.61 3.65
N LEU A 308 2.19 -18.40 3.10
CA LEU A 308 1.89 -19.36 2.03
C LEU A 308 0.97 -20.48 2.52
N LEU A 309 1.19 -21.01 3.72
CA LEU A 309 0.32 -21.98 4.36
C LEU A 309 -1.08 -21.39 4.61
N ALA A 310 -1.15 -20.15 5.11
CA ALA A 310 -2.42 -19.44 5.26
C ALA A 310 -3.13 -19.28 3.91
N ALA A 311 -2.41 -18.91 2.84
CA ALA A 311 -2.96 -18.82 1.50
C ALA A 311 -3.51 -20.17 1.00
N HIS A 312 -2.80 -21.26 1.26
CA HIS A 312 -3.22 -22.60 0.86
C HIS A 312 -4.46 -23.08 1.63
N ILE A 313 -4.51 -22.88 2.95
CA ILE A 313 -5.66 -23.25 3.81
C ILE A 313 -6.93 -22.50 3.37
N HIS A 314 -6.80 -21.26 2.91
CA HIS A 314 -7.92 -20.43 2.48
C HIS A 314 -8.17 -20.49 0.96
N SER A 315 -7.48 -21.37 0.22
CA SER A 315 -7.70 -21.52 -1.22
C SER A 315 -9.03 -22.26 -1.46
N PRO A 316 -9.93 -21.74 -2.28
CA PRO A 316 -11.16 -22.43 -2.64
C PRO A 316 -10.85 -23.66 -3.52
N GLU A 317 -11.48 -24.78 -3.27
CA GLU A 317 -11.34 -26.01 -4.07
C GLU A 317 -11.89 -25.86 -5.50
N GLU A 318 -12.81 -24.93 -5.75
CA GLU A 318 -13.34 -24.57 -7.07
C GLU A 318 -13.04 -23.10 -7.42
N LYS A 319 -12.90 -22.81 -8.72
CA LYS A 319 -12.68 -21.45 -9.30
C LYS A 319 -13.87 -20.48 -9.06
N SER A 320 -14.43 -20.48 -7.88
CA SER A 320 -15.53 -19.60 -7.53
C SER A 320 -14.99 -18.22 -7.09
N THR A 321 -15.74 -17.18 -7.34
CA THR A 321 -15.59 -15.83 -6.80
C THR A 321 -15.82 -15.80 -5.28
N SER A 322 -15.28 -16.79 -4.55
CA SER A 322 -15.47 -16.88 -3.10
C SER A 322 -14.62 -15.84 -2.39
N PRO A 323 -15.09 -15.30 -1.26
CA PRO A 323 -14.36 -14.33 -0.45
C PRO A 323 -13.05 -14.86 0.11
N LEU A 324 -12.93 -16.18 0.26
CA LEU A 324 -11.70 -16.85 0.66
C LEU A 324 -10.62 -16.77 -0.43
N ALA A 325 -11.00 -16.62 -1.70
CA ALA A 325 -10.04 -16.38 -2.78
C ALA A 325 -9.29 -15.06 -2.60
N SER A 326 -9.96 -13.99 -2.16
CA SER A 326 -9.29 -12.70 -1.92
C SER A 326 -8.29 -12.77 -0.75
N LEU A 327 -8.61 -13.54 0.30
CA LEU A 327 -7.71 -13.77 1.43
C LEU A 327 -6.49 -14.60 1.00
N SER A 328 -6.69 -15.64 0.20
CA SER A 328 -5.59 -16.44 -0.36
C SER A 328 -4.64 -15.61 -1.21
N TRP A 329 -5.17 -14.72 -2.07
CA TRP A 329 -4.34 -13.79 -2.86
C TRP A 329 -3.56 -12.82 -2.00
N LEU A 330 -4.18 -12.27 -0.95
CA LEU A 330 -3.51 -11.36 -0.01
C LEU A 330 -2.32 -12.06 0.67
N TYR A 331 -2.53 -13.25 1.23
CA TYR A 331 -1.45 -13.99 1.89
C TYR A 331 -0.38 -14.47 0.91
N THR A 332 -0.73 -14.80 -0.33
CA THR A 332 0.26 -15.09 -1.37
C THR A 332 1.14 -13.87 -1.66
N ALA A 333 0.55 -12.68 -1.76
CA ALA A 333 1.29 -11.45 -1.98
C ALA A 333 2.22 -11.10 -0.79
N LEU A 334 1.75 -11.30 0.45
CA LEU A 334 2.56 -11.09 1.66
C LEU A 334 3.69 -12.11 1.77
N SER A 335 3.47 -13.37 1.38
CA SER A 335 4.51 -14.39 1.29
C SER A 335 5.62 -13.99 0.31
N LEU A 336 5.23 -13.53 -0.89
CA LEU A 336 6.18 -13.02 -1.88
C LEU A 336 6.97 -11.83 -1.34
N LEU A 337 6.31 -10.88 -0.68
CA LEU A 337 6.98 -9.74 -0.06
C LEU A 337 8.05 -10.19 0.95
N CYS A 338 7.71 -11.14 1.82
CA CYS A 338 8.66 -11.63 2.84
C CYS A 338 9.85 -12.36 2.20
N ILE A 339 9.63 -13.18 1.16
CA ILE A 339 10.73 -13.90 0.50
C ILE A 339 11.64 -12.93 -0.27
N SER A 340 11.04 -11.93 -0.91
CA SER A 340 11.79 -10.88 -1.64
C SER A 340 12.67 -10.04 -0.72
N LEU A 341 12.22 -9.79 0.52
CA LEU A 341 12.98 -9.08 1.54
C LEU A 341 14.02 -9.96 2.23
N ALA A 342 13.88 -11.29 2.21
CA ALA A 342 14.90 -12.21 2.72
C ALA A 342 16.20 -12.16 1.89
N ILE A 343 16.11 -11.79 0.61
CA ILE A 343 17.26 -11.66 -0.28
C ILE A 343 18.20 -10.54 0.18
N PRO A 344 17.77 -9.27 0.34
CA PRO A 344 18.64 -8.19 0.77
C PRO A 344 19.17 -8.35 2.20
N ALA A 345 18.51 -9.14 3.04
CA ALA A 345 19.02 -9.46 4.38
C ALA A 345 20.35 -10.22 4.36
N ARG A 346 20.68 -10.90 3.24
CA ARG A 346 21.90 -11.73 3.10
C ARG A 346 22.80 -11.31 1.97
N VAL A 347 22.25 -10.68 0.95
CA VAL A 347 22.91 -10.42 -0.32
C VAL A 347 23.12 -8.92 -0.46
N GLU A 348 24.38 -8.53 -0.69
CA GLU A 348 24.79 -7.13 -0.78
C GLU A 348 25.19 -6.74 -2.22
N ASP A 349 25.28 -5.45 -2.47
CA ASP A 349 25.79 -4.83 -3.69
C ASP A 349 25.15 -5.37 -5.00
N GLN A 350 25.99 -5.79 -5.95
CA GLN A 350 25.58 -6.30 -7.26
C GLN A 350 24.77 -7.59 -7.19
N TRP A 351 25.05 -8.46 -6.21
CA TRP A 351 24.36 -9.74 -6.05
C TRP A 351 22.87 -9.56 -5.74
N LEU A 352 22.53 -8.49 -5.02
CA LEU A 352 21.14 -8.12 -4.78
C LEU A 352 20.39 -7.77 -6.08
N THR A 353 21.07 -7.02 -6.97
CA THR A 353 20.48 -6.69 -8.30
C THR A 353 20.26 -7.95 -9.14
N ILE A 354 21.24 -8.88 -9.11
CA ILE A 354 21.15 -10.17 -9.79
C ILE A 354 19.99 -11.00 -9.22
N ALA A 355 19.87 -11.08 -7.92
CA ALA A 355 18.82 -11.85 -7.25
C ALA A 355 17.41 -11.33 -7.61
N TRP A 356 17.21 -10.02 -7.56
CA TRP A 356 15.92 -9.42 -7.97
C TRP A 356 15.64 -9.57 -9.46
N ALA A 357 16.67 -9.52 -10.31
CA ALA A 357 16.52 -9.82 -11.74
C ALA A 357 16.04 -11.26 -11.98
N VAL A 358 16.60 -12.22 -11.24
CA VAL A 358 16.17 -13.64 -11.31
C VAL A 358 14.76 -13.82 -10.74
N GLU A 359 14.46 -13.19 -9.62
CA GLU A 359 13.12 -13.22 -9.02
C GLU A 359 12.06 -12.67 -9.99
N ALA A 360 12.35 -11.56 -10.65
CA ALA A 360 11.47 -10.99 -11.67
C ALA A 360 11.14 -12.00 -12.81
N ILE A 361 12.15 -12.73 -13.31
CA ILE A 361 11.94 -13.78 -14.33
C ILE A 361 11.01 -14.87 -13.79
N VAL A 362 11.26 -15.35 -12.57
CA VAL A 362 10.48 -16.41 -11.93
C VAL A 362 9.03 -15.97 -11.77
N LEU A 363 8.79 -14.75 -11.29
CA LEU A 363 7.45 -14.20 -11.10
C LEU A 363 6.69 -14.05 -12.43
N VAL A 364 7.35 -13.52 -13.47
CA VAL A 364 6.73 -13.43 -14.79
C VAL A 364 6.45 -14.82 -15.36
N TRP A 365 7.39 -15.76 -15.26
CA TRP A 365 7.20 -17.12 -15.74
C TRP A 365 6.04 -17.84 -15.05
N ILE A 366 5.98 -17.79 -13.71
CA ILE A 366 4.88 -18.36 -12.93
C ILE A 366 3.57 -17.64 -13.28
N GLY A 367 3.57 -16.31 -13.38
CA GLY A 367 2.42 -15.50 -13.76
C GLY A 367 1.87 -15.83 -15.17
N VAL A 368 2.74 -16.24 -16.09
CA VAL A 368 2.35 -16.77 -17.41
C VAL A 368 1.76 -18.18 -17.28
N ARG A 369 2.38 -19.05 -16.49
CA ARG A 369 1.93 -20.45 -16.30
C ARG A 369 0.58 -20.52 -15.59
N LEU A 370 0.36 -19.71 -14.57
CA LEU A 370 -0.87 -19.68 -13.77
C LEU A 370 -1.93 -18.70 -14.33
N ALA A 371 -1.68 -18.07 -15.47
CA ALA A 371 -2.53 -17.02 -16.07
C ALA A 371 -2.87 -15.88 -15.08
N SER A 372 -1.97 -15.57 -14.13
CA SER A 372 -2.17 -14.58 -13.08
C SER A 372 -1.57 -13.22 -13.47
N ALA A 373 -2.42 -12.21 -13.66
CA ALA A 373 -2.00 -10.82 -13.93
C ALA A 373 -1.20 -10.23 -12.77
N TRP A 374 -1.56 -10.55 -11.53
CA TRP A 374 -0.88 -10.08 -10.33
C TRP A 374 0.59 -10.50 -10.24
N LEU A 375 0.88 -11.78 -10.53
CA LEU A 375 2.26 -12.27 -10.53
C LEU A 375 3.08 -11.65 -11.64
N ARG A 376 2.47 -11.43 -12.81
CA ARG A 376 3.14 -10.70 -13.90
C ARG A 376 3.42 -9.25 -13.55
N ALA A 377 2.45 -8.56 -12.91
CA ALA A 377 2.64 -7.20 -12.42
C ALA A 377 3.75 -7.11 -11.36
N ALA A 378 3.78 -8.03 -10.39
CA ALA A 378 4.87 -8.13 -9.42
C ALA A 378 6.22 -8.31 -10.12
N GLY A 379 6.32 -9.22 -11.09
CA GLY A 379 7.53 -9.40 -11.88
C GLY A 379 7.96 -8.12 -12.62
N VAL A 380 7.03 -7.37 -13.21
CA VAL A 380 7.32 -6.08 -13.87
C VAL A 380 7.83 -5.05 -12.85
N ILE A 381 7.28 -5.01 -11.64
CA ILE A 381 7.77 -4.14 -10.56
C ILE A 381 9.23 -4.49 -10.22
N PHE A 382 9.56 -5.77 -10.06
CA PHE A 382 10.94 -6.18 -9.82
C PHE A 382 11.88 -5.88 -11.00
N LEU A 383 11.40 -5.99 -12.25
CA LEU A 383 12.16 -5.52 -13.43
C LEU A 383 12.42 -4.02 -13.36
N ALA A 384 11.44 -3.22 -12.95
CA ALA A 384 11.59 -1.77 -12.80
C ALA A 384 12.59 -1.41 -11.67
N ILE A 385 12.52 -2.12 -10.54
CA ILE A 385 13.48 -1.95 -9.43
C ILE A 385 14.89 -2.34 -9.89
N THR A 386 15.04 -3.45 -10.60
CA THR A 386 16.33 -3.88 -11.19
C THR A 386 16.87 -2.83 -12.16
N ALA A 387 16.01 -2.30 -13.03
CA ALA A 387 16.37 -1.24 -13.97
C ALA A 387 16.87 0.01 -13.22
N LEU A 388 16.12 0.47 -12.22
CA LEU A 388 16.48 1.64 -11.41
C LEU A 388 17.82 1.44 -10.68
N ARG A 389 18.04 0.27 -10.09
CA ARG A 389 19.31 -0.05 -9.42
C ARG A 389 20.50 -0.04 -10.38
N LEU A 390 20.35 -0.60 -11.57
CA LEU A 390 21.39 -0.58 -12.62
C LEU A 390 21.78 0.84 -13.03
N LEU A 391 20.89 1.82 -12.91
CA LEU A 391 21.18 3.23 -13.21
C LEU A 391 21.85 3.98 -12.06
N ILE A 392 21.44 3.68 -10.81
CA ILE A 392 21.82 4.48 -9.64
C ILE A 392 23.12 3.96 -9.01
N LEU A 393 23.32 2.63 -8.97
CA LEU A 393 24.46 2.05 -8.26
C LEU A 393 25.73 2.12 -9.10
N PRO A 394 26.80 2.75 -8.56
CA PRO A 394 28.12 2.69 -9.16
C PRO A 394 28.69 1.27 -8.98
N LEU A 395 28.69 0.48 -10.04
CA LEU A 395 29.29 -0.85 -10.04
C LEU A 395 30.77 -0.73 -10.43
N PRO A 396 31.69 -1.37 -9.67
CA PRO A 396 33.10 -1.33 -9.97
C PRO A 396 33.41 -1.98 -11.31
N GLY A 397 34.20 -1.29 -12.14
CA GLY A 397 34.73 -1.85 -13.38
C GLY A 397 35.86 -2.85 -13.08
N GLY A 398 36.23 -3.64 -14.08
CA GLY A 398 37.28 -4.64 -13.96
C GLY A 398 37.88 -5.01 -15.33
N ALA A 399 38.29 -6.24 -15.56
CA ALA A 399 38.72 -6.71 -16.87
C ALA A 399 37.62 -6.53 -17.91
N PHE A 400 37.97 -6.25 -19.18
CA PHE A 400 37.00 -6.02 -20.25
C PHE A 400 36.03 -7.21 -20.37
N LEU A 401 34.74 -6.97 -20.27
CA LEU A 401 33.65 -7.95 -20.27
C LEU A 401 33.67 -9.02 -19.16
N TRP A 402 34.76 -9.17 -18.40
CA TRP A 402 34.91 -10.13 -17.31
C TRP A 402 34.98 -9.41 -15.95
N ASN A 403 33.92 -8.69 -15.63
CA ASN A 403 33.81 -7.96 -14.39
C ASN A 403 32.38 -8.03 -13.82
N GLN A 404 32.26 -7.67 -12.54
CA GLN A 404 30.99 -7.74 -11.82
C GLN A 404 29.91 -6.81 -12.42
N ARG A 405 30.31 -5.63 -12.90
CA ARG A 405 29.43 -4.67 -13.54
C ARG A 405 28.78 -5.27 -14.80
N PHE A 406 29.60 -5.80 -15.73
CA PHE A 406 29.12 -6.41 -16.97
C PHE A 406 28.21 -7.61 -16.69
N LEU A 407 28.59 -8.47 -15.73
CA LEU A 407 27.76 -9.60 -15.31
C LEU A 407 26.39 -9.15 -14.82
N THR A 408 26.33 -8.12 -13.96
CA THR A 408 25.07 -7.60 -13.41
C THR A 408 24.17 -7.04 -14.50
N TYR A 409 24.73 -6.25 -15.44
CA TYR A 409 23.97 -5.76 -16.60
C TYR A 409 23.51 -6.89 -17.53
N ALA A 410 24.37 -7.87 -17.76
CA ALA A 410 24.05 -9.02 -18.62
C ALA A 410 22.87 -9.83 -18.04
N VAL A 411 22.87 -10.09 -16.75
CA VAL A 411 21.75 -10.76 -16.05
C VAL A 411 20.49 -9.89 -16.11
N GLY A 412 20.57 -8.59 -15.88
CA GLY A 412 19.45 -7.66 -15.98
C GLY A 412 18.84 -7.65 -17.39
N VAL A 413 19.66 -7.48 -18.42
CA VAL A 413 19.23 -7.51 -19.84
C VAL A 413 18.61 -8.85 -20.20
N THR A 414 19.20 -9.95 -19.73
CA THR A 414 18.67 -11.31 -19.95
C THR A 414 17.30 -11.47 -19.28
N SER A 415 17.11 -10.92 -18.07
CA SER A 415 15.83 -10.98 -17.36
C SER A 415 14.74 -10.21 -18.11
N PHE A 416 15.03 -9.03 -18.64
CA PHE A 416 14.10 -8.29 -19.51
C PHE A 416 13.74 -9.09 -20.76
N ALA A 417 14.74 -9.69 -21.43
CA ALA A 417 14.53 -10.46 -22.64
C ALA A 417 13.69 -11.72 -22.41
N LEU A 418 14.01 -12.51 -21.38
CA LEU A 418 13.26 -13.72 -21.03
C LEU A 418 11.81 -13.40 -20.64
N SER A 419 11.59 -12.33 -19.87
CA SER A 419 10.26 -11.87 -19.50
C SER A 419 9.41 -11.53 -20.73
N CYS A 420 9.98 -10.82 -21.70
CA CYS A 420 9.32 -10.54 -22.97
C CYS A 420 9.02 -11.83 -23.78
N ILE A 421 9.96 -12.79 -23.81
CA ILE A 421 9.77 -14.07 -24.51
C ILE A 421 8.63 -14.89 -23.88
N PHE A 422 8.57 -14.95 -22.55
CA PHE A 422 7.50 -15.67 -21.85
C PHE A 422 6.13 -15.04 -22.13
N VAL A 423 6.04 -13.73 -22.08
CA VAL A 423 4.78 -13.01 -22.32
C VAL A 423 4.34 -13.05 -23.79
N GLN A 424 5.27 -13.08 -24.75
CA GLN A 424 4.92 -13.25 -26.17
C GLN A 424 4.12 -14.53 -26.44
N LYS A 425 4.32 -15.60 -25.64
CA LYS A 425 3.57 -16.86 -25.78
C LYS A 425 2.08 -16.74 -25.42
N ILE A 426 1.70 -15.72 -24.64
CA ILE A 426 0.33 -15.46 -24.20
C ILE A 426 -0.20 -14.11 -24.71
N SER A 427 0.42 -13.53 -25.72
CA SER A 427 0.12 -12.17 -26.21
C SER A 427 -1.36 -11.93 -26.57
N SER A 428 -2.07 -12.97 -27.00
CA SER A 428 -3.51 -12.93 -27.30
C SER A 428 -4.42 -12.86 -26.07
N SER A 429 -3.93 -13.29 -24.91
CA SER A 429 -4.67 -13.32 -23.65
C SER A 429 -4.19 -12.27 -22.63
N LEU A 430 -3.27 -11.39 -23.04
CA LEU A 430 -2.79 -10.28 -22.21
C LEU A 430 -3.88 -9.21 -22.07
N ALA A 431 -4.08 -8.71 -20.85
CA ALA A 431 -4.93 -7.54 -20.63
C ALA A 431 -4.33 -6.31 -21.33
N ASP A 432 -5.20 -5.44 -21.87
CA ASP A 432 -4.73 -4.23 -22.57
C ASP A 432 -3.91 -3.30 -21.67
N GLU A 433 -4.16 -3.31 -20.39
CA GLU A 433 -3.42 -2.56 -19.36
C GLU A 433 -1.97 -3.05 -19.17
N GLU A 434 -1.67 -4.32 -19.46
CA GLU A 434 -0.33 -4.89 -19.28
C GLU A 434 0.61 -4.63 -20.48
N ARG A 435 0.05 -4.41 -21.66
CA ARG A 435 0.82 -4.24 -22.91
C ARG A 435 1.82 -3.09 -22.86
N PRO A 436 1.48 -1.90 -22.32
CA PRO A 436 2.45 -0.81 -22.20
C PRO A 436 3.65 -1.15 -21.31
N ALA A 437 3.44 -1.87 -20.21
CA ALA A 437 4.52 -2.27 -19.31
C ALA A 437 5.56 -3.14 -20.02
N PHE A 438 5.12 -4.17 -20.76
CA PHE A 438 6.03 -5.03 -21.51
C PHE A 438 6.65 -4.33 -22.74
N PHE A 439 6.00 -3.31 -23.28
CA PHE A 439 6.63 -2.45 -24.28
C PHE A 439 7.84 -1.72 -23.70
N PHE A 440 7.73 -1.13 -22.51
CA PHE A 440 8.87 -0.48 -21.83
C PHE A 440 9.96 -1.48 -21.46
N VAL A 441 9.60 -2.69 -21.00
CA VAL A 441 10.58 -3.77 -20.75
C VAL A 441 11.36 -4.11 -22.03
N ALA A 442 10.67 -4.21 -23.19
CA ALA A 442 11.33 -4.48 -24.47
C ALA A 442 12.25 -3.33 -24.93
N VAL A 443 11.91 -2.08 -24.59
CA VAL A 443 12.81 -0.93 -24.82
C VAL A 443 14.02 -1.02 -23.89
N ALA A 444 13.83 -1.37 -22.63
CA ALA A 444 14.89 -1.47 -21.63
C ALA A 444 16.00 -2.46 -22.04
N ILE A 445 15.68 -3.57 -22.74
CA ILE A 445 16.67 -4.53 -23.25
C ILE A 445 17.81 -3.82 -23.99
N ASN A 446 17.46 -3.01 -24.99
CA ASN A 446 18.44 -2.35 -25.84
C ASN A 446 19.14 -1.18 -25.14
N VAL A 447 18.42 -0.43 -24.29
CA VAL A 447 18.98 0.69 -23.54
C VAL A 447 20.05 0.19 -22.56
N TYR A 448 19.73 -0.82 -21.74
CA TYR A 448 20.67 -1.35 -20.73
C TYR A 448 21.82 -2.14 -21.36
N ALA A 449 21.58 -2.84 -22.49
CA ALA A 449 22.67 -3.46 -23.24
C ALA A 449 23.65 -2.41 -23.80
N LEU A 450 23.14 -1.29 -24.33
CA LEU A 450 23.98 -0.19 -24.79
C LEU A 450 24.74 0.48 -23.66
N ILE A 451 24.10 0.71 -22.51
CA ILE A 451 24.76 1.28 -21.32
C ILE A 451 25.88 0.36 -20.84
N ALA A 452 25.63 -0.94 -20.73
CA ALA A 452 26.65 -1.93 -20.34
C ALA A 452 27.86 -1.88 -21.26
N LEU A 453 27.64 -1.96 -22.56
CA LEU A 453 28.72 -1.89 -23.55
C LEU A 453 29.45 -0.53 -23.51
N SER A 454 28.72 0.57 -23.30
CA SER A 454 29.32 1.90 -23.24
C SER A 454 30.29 2.04 -22.07
N TRP A 455 29.91 1.53 -20.87
CA TRP A 455 30.80 1.52 -19.70
C TRP A 455 32.03 0.67 -19.92
N GLU A 456 31.89 -0.51 -20.53
CA GLU A 456 33.02 -1.42 -20.80
C GLU A 456 34.00 -0.82 -21.82
N PHE A 457 33.48 -0.24 -22.91
CA PHE A 457 34.32 0.43 -23.91
C PHE A 457 35.01 1.66 -23.35
N TRP A 458 34.31 2.44 -22.55
CA TRP A 458 34.88 3.61 -21.89
C TRP A 458 36.09 3.26 -21.02
N ASP A 459 35.92 2.26 -20.15
CA ASP A 459 36.98 1.79 -19.26
C ASP A 459 38.13 1.09 -20.02
N PHE A 460 37.81 0.33 -21.07
CA PHE A 460 38.80 -0.35 -21.89
C PHE A 460 39.72 0.64 -22.59
N VAL A 461 39.16 1.64 -23.27
CA VAL A 461 39.92 2.68 -23.99
C VAL A 461 40.71 3.54 -22.99
N GLY A 462 40.15 3.87 -21.82
CA GLY A 462 40.83 4.61 -20.76
C GLY A 462 42.07 3.91 -20.22
N ARG A 463 42.08 2.56 -20.22
CA ARG A 463 43.26 1.76 -19.76
C ARG A 463 44.35 1.66 -20.81
N ILE A 464 44.00 1.67 -22.12
CA ILE A 464 44.98 1.58 -23.20
C ILE A 464 45.72 2.91 -23.36
N GLN A 465 45.04 4.04 -23.05
CA GLN A 465 45.59 5.38 -23.21
C GLN A 465 45.56 6.16 -21.88
N PRO A 466 46.46 5.90 -20.92
CA PRO A 466 46.46 6.52 -19.60
C PRO A 466 46.89 8.00 -19.55
N TYR A 467 47.40 8.59 -20.66
CA TYR A 467 47.87 9.98 -20.67
C TYR A 467 46.71 10.98 -20.89
N ALA A 468 46.48 11.80 -19.90
CA ALA A 468 45.25 12.53 -19.58
C ALA A 468 44.65 13.46 -20.67
N ASN A 469 45.46 13.99 -21.60
CA ASN A 469 44.96 15.02 -22.56
C ASN A 469 44.47 14.41 -23.90
N GLN A 470 44.83 13.19 -24.24
CA GLN A 470 44.37 12.49 -25.46
C GLN A 470 43.38 11.36 -25.14
N GLY A 471 43.40 10.81 -23.92
CA GLY A 471 42.55 9.70 -23.50
C GLY A 471 41.05 10.04 -23.53
N TRP A 472 40.68 11.23 -23.10
CA TRP A 472 39.27 11.62 -23.02
C TRP A 472 38.62 11.78 -24.41
N SER A 473 39.33 12.33 -25.38
CA SER A 473 38.86 12.43 -26.77
C SER A 473 38.74 11.04 -27.44
N ALA A 474 39.67 10.13 -27.14
CA ALA A 474 39.62 8.76 -27.66
C ALA A 474 38.45 7.96 -27.05
N GLN A 475 38.18 8.10 -25.78
CA GLN A 475 37.00 7.50 -25.14
C GLN A 475 35.69 8.01 -25.72
N GLN A 476 35.55 9.31 -25.95
CA GLN A 476 34.35 9.89 -26.59
C GLN A 476 34.12 9.39 -28.01
N LEU A 477 35.18 9.30 -28.82
CA LEU A 477 35.11 8.76 -30.20
C LEU A 477 34.76 7.27 -30.20
N SER A 478 35.33 6.47 -29.29
CA SER A 478 35.03 5.05 -29.19
C SER A 478 33.56 4.79 -28.86
N LEU A 479 32.94 5.64 -28.01
CA LEU A 479 31.50 5.59 -27.73
C LEU A 479 30.65 5.90 -28.95
N SER A 480 31.03 6.94 -29.73
CA SER A 480 30.28 7.30 -30.93
C SER A 480 30.36 6.18 -31.97
N LEU A 481 31.54 5.53 -32.12
CA LEU A 481 31.71 4.39 -32.98
C LEU A 481 30.89 3.17 -32.49
N LEU A 482 30.96 2.84 -31.20
CA LEU A 482 30.19 1.77 -30.61
C LEU A 482 28.67 1.97 -30.82
N TRP A 483 28.15 3.17 -30.52
CA TRP A 483 26.73 3.46 -30.68
C TRP A 483 26.28 3.41 -32.13
N THR A 484 27.14 3.82 -33.07
CA THR A 484 26.86 3.71 -34.52
C THR A 484 26.79 2.25 -34.98
N ILE A 485 27.76 1.42 -34.56
CA ILE A 485 27.77 -0.02 -34.85
C ILE A 485 26.53 -0.70 -34.24
N TYR A 486 26.23 -0.40 -32.99
CA TYR A 486 25.09 -0.95 -32.29
C TYR A 486 23.75 -0.55 -32.94
N ALA A 487 23.59 0.71 -33.33
CA ALA A 487 22.40 1.20 -34.03
C ALA A 487 22.26 0.50 -35.42
N THR A 488 23.38 0.31 -36.14
CA THR A 488 23.39 -0.42 -37.43
C THR A 488 22.96 -1.88 -37.22
N ALA A 489 23.51 -2.56 -36.23
CA ALA A 489 23.12 -3.92 -35.87
C ALA A 489 21.63 -4.04 -35.52
N LEU A 490 21.12 -3.08 -34.72
CA LEU A 490 19.69 -3.03 -34.34
C LEU A 490 18.78 -2.81 -35.55
N ILE A 491 19.16 -1.94 -36.52
CA ILE A 491 18.30 -1.72 -37.68
C ILE A 491 18.26 -2.96 -38.58
N LEU A 492 19.40 -3.61 -38.77
CA LEU A 492 19.48 -4.88 -39.52
C LEU A 492 18.65 -5.97 -38.85
N PHE A 493 18.80 -6.16 -37.56
CA PHE A 493 18.01 -7.11 -36.78
C PHE A 493 16.51 -6.79 -36.81
N GLY A 494 16.13 -5.51 -36.62
CA GLY A 494 14.74 -5.05 -36.69
C GLY A 494 14.13 -5.24 -38.10
N MET A 495 14.96 -5.19 -39.17
CA MET A 495 14.53 -5.51 -40.52
C MET A 495 14.37 -7.02 -40.73
N MET A 496 15.29 -7.84 -40.22
CA MET A 496 15.22 -9.32 -40.33
C MET A 496 14.00 -9.87 -39.55
N ARG A 497 13.77 -9.39 -38.36
CA ARG A 497 12.64 -9.80 -37.49
C ARG A 497 11.33 -9.08 -37.79
N ARG A 498 11.30 -8.15 -38.75
CA ARG A 498 10.13 -7.32 -39.11
C ARG A 498 9.54 -6.56 -37.93
N SER A 499 10.35 -6.26 -36.91
CA SER A 499 9.91 -5.56 -35.69
C SER A 499 9.97 -4.04 -35.88
N PRO A 500 8.83 -3.33 -35.88
CA PRO A 500 8.83 -1.87 -35.96
C PRO A 500 9.48 -1.23 -34.72
N LEU A 501 9.28 -1.80 -33.51
CA LEU A 501 9.84 -1.29 -32.27
C LEU A 501 11.37 -1.17 -32.33
N VAL A 502 12.05 -2.26 -32.71
CA VAL A 502 13.54 -2.29 -32.81
C VAL A 502 14.06 -1.29 -33.84
N ARG A 503 13.35 -1.13 -34.96
CA ARG A 503 13.72 -0.14 -36.01
C ARG A 503 13.60 1.29 -35.49
N TRP A 504 12.54 1.61 -34.76
CA TRP A 504 12.38 2.94 -34.16
C TRP A 504 13.45 3.23 -33.09
N GLN A 505 13.81 2.25 -32.27
CA GLN A 505 14.92 2.38 -31.32
C GLN A 505 16.25 2.64 -32.04
N ALA A 506 16.53 1.90 -33.12
CA ALA A 506 17.74 2.11 -33.90
C ALA A 506 17.79 3.50 -34.53
N LEU A 507 16.69 3.98 -35.13
CA LEU A 507 16.60 5.33 -35.69
C LEU A 507 16.77 6.43 -34.63
N SER A 508 16.16 6.25 -33.48
CA SER A 508 16.32 7.17 -32.33
C SER A 508 17.78 7.20 -31.87
N LEU A 509 18.43 6.05 -31.75
CA LEU A 509 19.85 5.99 -31.39
C LEU A 509 20.74 6.65 -32.45
N PHE A 510 20.48 6.45 -33.76
CA PHE A 510 21.18 7.15 -34.81
C PHE A 510 21.04 8.68 -34.68
N ALA A 511 19.83 9.17 -34.39
CA ALA A 511 19.61 10.59 -34.16
C ALA A 511 20.42 11.12 -32.97
N ILE A 512 20.48 10.35 -31.88
CA ILE A 512 21.29 10.69 -30.68
C ILE A 512 22.79 10.70 -31.05
N VAL A 513 23.28 9.71 -31.82
CA VAL A 513 24.67 9.67 -32.24
C VAL A 513 25.02 10.86 -33.12
N VAL A 514 24.16 11.20 -34.07
CA VAL A 514 24.36 12.39 -34.93
C VAL A 514 24.42 13.66 -34.07
N ALA A 515 23.49 13.84 -33.14
CA ALA A 515 23.50 14.98 -32.21
C ALA A 515 24.76 14.99 -31.35
N LYS A 516 25.15 13.82 -30.78
CA LYS A 516 26.37 13.70 -29.97
C LYS A 516 27.63 14.10 -30.78
N VAL A 517 27.79 13.54 -31.96
CA VAL A 517 28.94 13.86 -32.84
C VAL A 517 28.96 15.35 -33.16
N PHE A 518 27.80 15.91 -33.49
CA PHE A 518 27.69 17.33 -33.88
C PHE A 518 28.00 18.29 -32.72
N PHE A 519 27.43 18.06 -31.54
CA PHE A 519 27.55 18.99 -30.43
C PHE A 519 28.77 18.73 -29.53
N PHE A 520 29.21 17.48 -29.38
CA PHE A 520 30.26 17.12 -28.41
C PHE A 520 31.56 16.72 -29.09
N ASP A 521 31.55 15.77 -30.08
CA ASP A 521 32.79 15.23 -30.62
C ASP A 521 33.50 16.25 -31.52
N LEU A 522 32.73 17.09 -32.23
CA LEU A 522 33.28 18.13 -33.11
C LEU A 522 33.86 19.32 -32.39
N SER A 523 33.43 19.59 -31.18
CA SER A 523 33.94 20.77 -30.40
C SER A 523 35.38 20.57 -29.95
N SER A 524 35.85 19.34 -29.77
CA SER A 524 37.15 18.98 -29.18
C SER A 524 38.20 18.48 -30.18
N LEU A 525 37.84 18.25 -31.47
CA LEU A 525 38.71 17.62 -32.45
C LEU A 525 39.47 18.59 -33.35
N SER A 526 40.72 18.23 -33.71
CA SER A 526 41.45 18.87 -34.79
C SER A 526 40.71 18.70 -36.13
N ARG A 527 40.90 19.62 -37.08
CA ARG A 527 40.15 19.68 -38.36
C ARG A 527 40.17 18.36 -39.15
N PHE A 528 41.25 17.59 -39.08
CA PHE A 528 41.41 16.33 -39.80
C PHE A 528 40.47 15.21 -39.29
N TYR A 529 40.40 15.01 -37.97
CA TYR A 529 39.51 14.00 -37.38
C TYR A 529 38.03 14.32 -37.56
N ARG A 530 37.69 15.61 -37.63
CA ARG A 530 36.34 16.10 -37.91
C ARG A 530 35.87 15.66 -39.31
N ILE A 531 36.75 15.75 -40.32
CA ILE A 531 36.45 15.31 -41.69
C ILE A 531 36.22 13.80 -41.75
N ILE A 532 37.08 12.99 -41.12
CA ILE A 532 36.93 11.53 -41.09
C ILE A 532 35.64 11.09 -40.41
N SER A 533 35.28 11.67 -39.26
CA SER A 533 34.06 11.33 -38.55
C SER A 533 32.81 11.61 -39.38
N PHE A 534 32.75 12.76 -40.07
CA PHE A 534 31.65 13.05 -41.00
C PHE A 534 31.57 12.12 -42.18
N PHE A 535 32.73 11.73 -42.76
CA PHE A 535 32.78 10.83 -43.87
C PHE A 535 32.23 9.44 -43.48
N VAL A 536 32.72 8.87 -42.38
CA VAL A 536 32.27 7.55 -41.88
C VAL A 536 30.78 7.56 -41.54
N LEU A 537 30.31 8.60 -40.82
CA LEU A 537 28.89 8.74 -40.49
C LEU A 537 28.03 8.91 -41.75
N GLY A 538 28.48 9.72 -42.71
CA GLY A 538 27.79 9.94 -43.98
C GLY A 538 27.65 8.66 -44.79
N VAL A 539 28.71 7.88 -44.91
CA VAL A 539 28.71 6.57 -45.60
C VAL A 539 27.75 5.59 -44.93
N LEU A 540 27.77 5.51 -43.60
CA LEU A 540 26.86 4.62 -42.84
C LEU A 540 25.39 5.02 -42.99
N LEU A 541 25.08 6.32 -42.92
CA LEU A 541 23.73 6.82 -43.14
C LEU A 541 23.22 6.56 -44.54
N LEU A 542 24.08 6.76 -45.58
CA LEU A 542 23.76 6.43 -46.97
C LEU A 542 23.54 4.94 -47.17
N ALA A 543 24.37 4.08 -46.57
CA ALA A 543 24.21 2.63 -46.66
C ALA A 543 22.88 2.16 -46.00
N VAL A 544 22.54 2.71 -44.85
CA VAL A 544 21.26 2.44 -44.17
C VAL A 544 20.08 2.94 -45.01
N SER A 545 20.14 4.15 -45.55
CA SER A 545 19.11 4.71 -46.42
C SER A 545 18.92 3.84 -47.70
N PHE A 546 20.02 3.42 -48.33
CA PHE A 546 19.98 2.55 -49.52
C PHE A 546 19.32 1.19 -49.18
N LEU A 547 19.69 0.55 -48.10
CA LEU A 547 19.07 -0.71 -47.63
C LEU A 547 17.57 -0.56 -47.38
N TYR A 548 17.17 0.58 -46.80
CA TYR A 548 15.76 0.86 -46.56
C TYR A 548 14.97 1.07 -47.86
N GLN A 549 15.51 1.85 -48.78
CA GLN A 549 14.89 2.10 -50.11
C GLN A 549 14.83 0.82 -50.98
N ARG A 550 15.87 0.01 -50.98
CA ARG A 550 15.91 -1.26 -51.73
C ARG A 550 14.79 -2.21 -51.27
N ARG A 551 14.52 -2.30 -49.96
CA ARG A 551 13.42 -3.13 -49.46
C ARG A 551 12.04 -2.50 -49.69
N ALA A 552 11.90 -1.18 -49.63
CA ALA A 552 10.66 -0.50 -49.97
C ALA A 552 10.28 -0.70 -51.45
N SER A 553 11.27 -0.65 -52.37
CA SER A 553 11.07 -0.91 -53.80
C SER A 553 10.75 -2.37 -54.11
N GLN A 554 11.31 -3.34 -53.36
CA GLN A 554 10.96 -4.75 -53.49
C GLN A 554 9.53 -5.06 -53.07
N LYS A 555 9.05 -4.43 -51.99
CA LYS A 555 7.65 -4.54 -51.58
C LYS A 555 6.65 -3.95 -52.58
N ARG A 556 7.03 -2.86 -53.28
CA ARG A 556 6.20 -2.27 -54.34
C ARG A 556 6.14 -3.12 -55.62
N LYS A 557 7.13 -3.99 -55.86
CA LYS A 557 7.15 -4.90 -57.02
C LYS A 557 6.46 -6.25 -56.77
N SER A 558 6.18 -6.57 -55.48
CA SER A 558 5.49 -7.80 -55.06
C SER A 558 4.03 -7.58 -54.64
N ALA A 559 3.52 -6.35 -54.65
CA ALA A 559 2.12 -5.96 -54.53
C ALA A 559 1.59 -5.48 -55.87
#